data_aaee744cee5aaa3de13a8eef924e4cb1
#
_entry.id   aaee744cee5aaa3de13a8eef924e4cb1
#
_cell.length_a   1.000
_cell.length_b   1.000
_cell.length_c   1.000
_cell.angle_alpha   90.00
_cell.angle_beta   90.00
_cell.angle_gamma   90.00
#
_symmetry.space_group_name_H-M   'P 1'
#
loop_
_entity.id
_entity.type
_entity.pdbx_description
1 polymer ?
#
loop_
_entity_poly.entity_id
_entity_poly.type
_entity_poly.pdbx_seq_one_letter_code
_entity_poly.pdbx_strand_id
1 'polypeptide(L)'
;MTAVAQRAAPLPRKYAGPPTVPDITPADLMTRLYKFADDSMMGRQVGTIYNDMGTAYIESEVRRLGLQPAGDNGTYFQKLPLFTRQLDSASTLSVGDVTFRAGTDFTASAAGFQKPLTSAVPLFVGAWVDTTANIPLDSARGKVLVFVPGGLPPGSDVQKFVVSNGYQQWLAMRAVAAANVVVVGEVLPPAALRSAFSSTGTVFLEDSVPMTLNVTRAVAEAMLGPASAWTHRLTGKEVAGGVNFHDTSKPGRNVVAIVPGSDPKLKGQYVAIGAHNDHLALRQQPVDHDSIKAFMQVVRPQGADSDPRPATPEEVARVKAILDSLRAISSPRLDSINNGADDDGSGSMTVLEIAEQFAKGTQKPKRSILFVWHTGEEAGLWGASYFTAHPTVPRDSIVGQLNMDMVGRGAATDVTGEDLEGKELRGGEGYVQLIGSRRLSTEMGDLLETVNTEKKLGLHFDYAMDANGHQQNIYCRSDHYEYAKYGIPITFISTGGHADYHQVTDEPQYIEYPHMAQVARLVFESALRIANLDHRLVVDKPKPDPKGNCVQ
;
A
#
# COMPACT_ATOMS: atom_id res chain seq x y z
N MET A 1 17.69 -40.89 12.16
CA MET A 1 16.71 -41.05 11.07
C MET A 1 15.75 -39.88 11.18
N THR A 2 16.02 -38.84 10.47
CA THR A 2 15.13 -37.65 10.37
C THR A 2 13.95 -38.06 9.50
N ALA A 3 12.75 -38.05 10.06
CA ALA A 3 11.52 -38.24 9.33
C ALA A 3 11.43 -37.12 8.29
N VAL A 4 11.54 -37.47 7.01
CA VAL A 4 11.17 -36.56 5.91
C VAL A 4 9.66 -36.40 6.02
N ALA A 5 9.23 -35.23 6.47
CA ALA A 5 7.81 -34.88 6.47
C ALA A 5 7.31 -35.08 5.03
N GLN A 6 6.33 -35.94 4.87
CA GLN A 6 5.70 -36.22 3.59
C GLN A 6 5.05 -34.89 3.13
N ARG A 7 5.64 -34.23 2.14
CA ARG A 7 5.06 -33.01 1.54
C ARG A 7 3.65 -33.39 1.06
N ALA A 8 2.65 -32.65 1.52
CA ALA A 8 1.31 -32.74 0.95
C ALA A 8 1.39 -32.57 -0.57
N ALA A 9 0.54 -33.28 -1.31
CA ALA A 9 0.46 -33.10 -2.77
C ALA A 9 0.23 -31.63 -3.09
N PRO A 10 0.90 -31.07 -4.11
CA PRO A 10 0.71 -29.68 -4.48
C PRO A 10 -0.76 -29.43 -4.84
N LEU A 11 -1.30 -28.29 -4.40
CA LEU A 11 -2.66 -27.88 -4.76
C LEU A 11 -2.78 -27.67 -6.28
N PRO A 12 -3.97 -27.86 -6.86
CA PRO A 12 -4.18 -27.73 -8.30
C PRO A 12 -4.01 -26.27 -8.74
N ARG A 13 -3.56 -26.03 -9.95
CA ARG A 13 -3.45 -24.68 -10.53
C ARG A 13 -4.80 -24.00 -10.82
N LYS A 14 -5.83 -24.78 -10.99
CA LYS A 14 -7.22 -24.34 -11.21
C LYS A 14 -8.12 -25.11 -10.25
N TYR A 15 -9.02 -24.39 -9.61
CA TYR A 15 -9.97 -24.98 -8.68
C TYR A 15 -11.31 -24.27 -8.78
N ALA A 16 -12.38 -25.07 -8.85
CA ALA A 16 -13.74 -24.60 -8.74
C ALA A 16 -14.36 -25.31 -7.54
N GLY A 17 -14.39 -24.64 -6.41
CA GLY A 17 -14.89 -25.21 -5.16
C GLY A 17 -16.41 -25.22 -5.07
N PRO A 18 -16.94 -25.87 -4.00
CA PRO A 18 -18.37 -25.83 -3.70
C PRO A 18 -18.82 -24.41 -3.30
N PRO A 19 -20.14 -24.15 -3.26
CA PRO A 19 -20.68 -22.95 -2.63
C PRO A 19 -20.20 -22.82 -1.18
N THR A 20 -19.93 -21.61 -0.75
CA THR A 20 -19.44 -21.30 0.60
C THR A 20 -20.53 -21.50 1.66
N VAL A 21 -20.10 -21.73 2.90
CA VAL A 21 -20.95 -21.94 4.08
C VAL A 21 -20.70 -20.83 5.12
N PRO A 22 -21.59 -20.64 6.10
CA PRO A 22 -21.42 -19.56 7.11
C PRO A 22 -20.19 -19.69 8.01
N ASP A 23 -19.70 -20.90 8.23
CA ASP A 23 -18.54 -21.16 9.08
C ASP A 23 -17.23 -20.93 8.31
N ILE A 24 -16.24 -20.31 8.95
CA ILE A 24 -14.91 -20.12 8.35
C ILE A 24 -14.26 -21.48 8.08
N THR A 25 -14.03 -21.79 6.79
CA THR A 25 -13.41 -23.05 6.38
C THR A 25 -12.24 -22.84 5.41
N PRO A 26 -11.22 -23.71 5.43
CA PRO A 26 -10.15 -23.69 4.44
C PRO A 26 -10.67 -23.88 3.00
N ALA A 27 -11.75 -24.64 2.81
CA ALA A 27 -12.34 -24.93 1.50
C ALA A 27 -13.00 -23.68 0.90
N ASP A 28 -13.67 -22.87 1.72
CA ASP A 28 -14.33 -21.65 1.28
C ASP A 28 -13.30 -20.56 0.92
N LEU A 29 -12.28 -20.40 1.76
CA LEU A 29 -11.15 -19.53 1.47
C LEU A 29 -10.47 -19.91 0.15
N MET A 30 -10.25 -21.22 -0.08
CA MET A 30 -9.72 -21.74 -1.34
C MET A 30 -10.66 -21.42 -2.53
N THR A 31 -11.96 -21.66 -2.39
CA THR A 31 -12.95 -21.35 -3.42
C THR A 31 -12.93 -19.88 -3.82
N ARG A 32 -12.87 -18.96 -2.85
CA ARG A 32 -12.84 -17.52 -3.05
C ARG A 32 -11.53 -17.07 -3.70
N LEU A 33 -10.40 -17.53 -3.16
CA LEU A 33 -9.09 -17.07 -3.57
C LEU A 33 -8.73 -17.51 -4.98
N TYR A 34 -9.03 -18.76 -5.35
CA TYR A 34 -8.82 -19.24 -6.73
C TYR A 34 -9.64 -18.47 -7.78
N LYS A 35 -10.75 -17.85 -7.38
CA LYS A 35 -11.50 -16.96 -8.24
C LYS A 35 -10.95 -15.54 -8.28
N PHE A 36 -10.55 -15.01 -7.11
CA PHE A 36 -10.09 -13.63 -6.98
C PHE A 36 -8.68 -13.41 -7.53
N ALA A 37 -7.80 -14.40 -7.38
CA ALA A 37 -6.43 -14.38 -7.87
C ALA A 37 -6.25 -15.24 -9.16
N ASP A 38 -7.32 -15.49 -9.91
CA ASP A 38 -7.26 -16.16 -11.23
C ASP A 38 -6.57 -15.27 -12.27
N ASP A 39 -5.88 -15.89 -13.23
CA ASP A 39 -5.21 -15.19 -14.35
C ASP A 39 -6.17 -14.23 -15.09
N SER A 40 -7.47 -14.51 -15.16
CA SER A 40 -8.46 -13.63 -15.78
C SER A 40 -8.61 -12.28 -15.07
N MET A 41 -8.20 -12.18 -13.80
CA MET A 41 -8.17 -10.94 -13.03
C MET A 41 -6.91 -10.10 -13.30
N MET A 42 -5.94 -10.63 -14.07
CA MET A 42 -4.76 -9.91 -14.57
C MET A 42 -4.02 -9.07 -13.51
N GLY A 43 -3.96 -9.55 -12.26
CA GLY A 43 -3.31 -8.89 -11.14
C GLY A 43 -4.07 -7.73 -10.49
N ARG A 44 -5.23 -7.35 -10.96
CA ARG A 44 -6.11 -6.35 -10.32
C ARG A 44 -5.50 -4.96 -10.09
N GLN A 45 -4.54 -4.55 -10.92
CA GLN A 45 -3.89 -3.24 -10.76
C GLN A 45 -4.92 -2.10 -10.71
N VAL A 46 -4.78 -1.21 -9.73
CA VAL A 46 -5.60 0.00 -9.60
C VAL A 46 -5.58 0.86 -10.87
N GLY A 47 -6.71 1.45 -11.24
CA GLY A 47 -6.84 2.22 -12.49
C GLY A 47 -7.07 1.39 -13.74
N THR A 48 -7.29 0.08 -13.60
CA THR A 48 -7.60 -0.84 -14.70
C THR A 48 -8.98 -1.49 -14.55
N ILE A 49 -9.50 -2.01 -15.66
CA ILE A 49 -10.75 -2.78 -15.65
C ILE A 49 -10.64 -4.05 -14.78
N TYR A 50 -9.45 -4.57 -14.59
CA TYR A 50 -9.23 -5.78 -13.81
C TYR A 50 -9.42 -5.54 -12.30
N ASN A 51 -9.06 -4.36 -11.80
CA ASN A 51 -9.41 -3.94 -10.43
C ASN A 51 -10.93 -3.76 -10.29
N ASP A 52 -11.59 -3.19 -11.30
CA ASP A 52 -13.05 -3.12 -11.31
C ASP A 52 -13.71 -4.51 -11.29
N MET A 53 -13.15 -5.51 -11.99
CA MET A 53 -13.63 -6.90 -11.94
C MET A 53 -13.47 -7.51 -10.54
N GLY A 54 -12.32 -7.30 -9.89
CA GLY A 54 -12.07 -7.76 -8.51
C GLY A 54 -13.06 -7.13 -7.52
N THR A 55 -13.23 -5.81 -7.56
CA THR A 55 -14.18 -5.10 -6.69
C THR A 55 -15.64 -5.45 -6.99
N ALA A 56 -15.98 -5.71 -8.26
CA ALA A 56 -17.32 -6.20 -8.63
C ALA A 56 -17.60 -7.62 -8.11
N TYR A 57 -16.58 -8.48 -8.06
CA TYR A 57 -16.71 -9.80 -7.43
C TYR A 57 -16.99 -9.65 -5.93
N ILE A 58 -16.24 -8.84 -5.21
CA ILE A 58 -16.47 -8.59 -3.78
C ILE A 58 -17.88 -8.01 -3.56
N GLU A 59 -18.29 -7.02 -4.36
CA GLU A 59 -19.63 -6.42 -4.29
C GLU A 59 -20.74 -7.46 -4.50
N SER A 60 -20.58 -8.33 -5.48
CA SER A 60 -21.55 -9.39 -5.75
C SER A 60 -21.73 -10.34 -4.57
N GLU A 61 -20.64 -10.65 -3.85
CA GLU A 61 -20.65 -11.52 -2.68
C GLU A 61 -21.28 -10.84 -1.47
N VAL A 62 -20.88 -9.59 -1.13
CA VAL A 62 -21.48 -8.88 0.02
C VAL A 62 -22.99 -8.63 -0.21
N ARG A 63 -23.41 -8.43 -1.47
CA ARG A 63 -24.82 -8.33 -1.85
C ARG A 63 -25.54 -9.68 -1.68
N ARG A 64 -24.94 -10.79 -2.13
CA ARG A 64 -25.46 -12.15 -1.93
C ARG A 64 -25.64 -12.47 -0.45
N LEU A 65 -24.71 -12.05 0.37
CA LEU A 65 -24.74 -12.23 1.82
C LEU A 65 -25.77 -11.33 2.51
N GLY A 66 -26.25 -10.27 1.87
CA GLY A 66 -27.24 -9.33 2.39
C GLY A 66 -26.65 -8.30 3.34
N LEU A 67 -25.37 -7.97 3.22
CA LEU A 67 -24.76 -6.85 3.94
C LEU A 67 -25.40 -5.54 3.51
N GLN A 68 -25.38 -4.54 4.39
CA GLN A 68 -25.85 -3.20 4.06
C GLN A 68 -24.76 -2.44 3.26
N PRO A 69 -25.14 -1.75 2.18
CA PRO A 69 -24.21 -0.89 1.45
C PRO A 69 -23.81 0.30 2.32
N ALA A 70 -22.53 0.64 2.31
CA ALA A 70 -21.98 1.75 3.10
C ALA A 70 -20.98 2.61 2.30
N GLY A 71 -20.98 2.52 0.97
CA GLY A 71 -20.22 3.41 0.09
C GLY A 71 -21.01 4.68 -0.26
N ASP A 72 -20.55 5.37 -1.30
CA ASP A 72 -21.13 6.63 -1.76
C ASP A 72 -22.60 6.46 -2.20
N ASN A 73 -23.44 7.40 -1.80
CA ASN A 73 -24.84 7.47 -2.22
C ASN A 73 -25.65 6.17 -2.02
N GLY A 74 -25.34 5.41 -0.96
CA GLY A 74 -26.05 4.17 -0.64
C GLY A 74 -25.67 2.99 -1.53
N THR A 75 -24.54 3.04 -2.22
CA THR A 75 -23.92 1.91 -2.94
C THR A 75 -22.91 1.18 -2.05
N TYR A 76 -22.30 0.11 -2.58
CA TYR A 76 -21.17 -0.55 -1.91
C TYR A 76 -19.82 0.09 -2.27
N PHE A 77 -19.78 1.06 -3.17
CA PHE A 77 -18.55 1.63 -3.69
C PHE A 77 -18.30 3.03 -3.16
N GLN A 78 -17.08 3.29 -2.71
CA GLN A 78 -16.54 4.63 -2.56
C GLN A 78 -15.53 4.86 -3.70
N LYS A 79 -15.84 5.81 -4.59
CA LYS A 79 -15.01 6.08 -5.77
C LYS A 79 -13.85 7.02 -5.43
N LEU A 80 -12.65 6.65 -5.86
CA LEU A 80 -11.46 7.46 -5.72
C LEU A 80 -11.32 8.43 -6.91
N PRO A 81 -10.79 9.65 -6.71
CA PRO A 81 -10.48 10.60 -7.77
C PRO A 81 -9.19 10.20 -8.50
N LEU A 82 -9.29 9.15 -9.32
CA LEU A 82 -8.18 8.63 -10.12
C LEU A 82 -8.28 9.08 -11.57
N PHE A 83 -7.14 9.49 -12.13
CA PHE A 83 -7.05 10.02 -13.48
C PHE A 83 -5.79 9.52 -14.20
N THR A 84 -5.84 9.48 -15.53
CA THR A 84 -4.67 9.69 -16.37
C THR A 84 -4.62 11.17 -16.69
N ARG A 85 -3.45 11.77 -16.59
CA ARG A 85 -3.28 13.20 -16.70
C ARG A 85 -2.19 13.54 -17.72
N GLN A 86 -2.49 14.42 -18.67
CA GLN A 86 -1.54 14.88 -19.67
C GLN A 86 -1.45 16.40 -19.61
N LEU A 87 -0.22 16.93 -19.65
CA LEU A 87 0.01 18.38 -19.66
C LEU A 87 -0.59 19.02 -20.91
N ASP A 88 -1.36 20.09 -20.74
CA ASP A 88 -1.84 20.90 -21.86
C ASP A 88 -0.69 21.75 -22.42
N SER A 89 -0.44 21.59 -23.73
CA SER A 89 0.61 22.32 -24.45
C SER A 89 0.38 23.84 -24.50
N ALA A 90 -0.85 24.31 -24.23
CA ALA A 90 -1.18 25.72 -24.10
C ALA A 90 -0.77 26.33 -22.75
N SER A 91 -0.30 25.50 -21.81
CA SER A 91 0.18 25.96 -20.50
C SER A 91 1.36 26.92 -20.63
N THR A 92 1.36 27.99 -19.83
CA THR A 92 2.42 29.01 -19.83
C THR A 92 2.83 29.41 -18.43
N LEU A 93 4.09 29.81 -18.28
CA LEU A 93 4.64 30.46 -17.11
C LEU A 93 5.18 31.84 -17.52
N SER A 94 5.02 32.85 -16.68
CA SER A 94 5.57 34.19 -16.87
C SER A 94 6.52 34.53 -15.73
N VAL A 95 7.64 35.14 -16.07
CA VAL A 95 8.62 35.68 -15.12
C VAL A 95 8.92 37.11 -15.57
N GLY A 96 8.38 38.10 -14.87
CA GLY A 96 8.33 39.47 -15.39
C GLY A 96 7.59 39.51 -16.73
N ASP A 97 8.18 40.14 -17.72
CA ASP A 97 7.61 40.28 -19.09
C ASP A 97 7.89 39.09 -20.02
N VAL A 98 8.60 38.06 -19.54
CA VAL A 98 8.97 36.88 -20.34
C VAL A 98 7.99 35.75 -20.12
N THR A 99 7.46 35.21 -21.22
CA THR A 99 6.54 34.05 -21.19
C THR A 99 7.22 32.80 -21.71
N PHE A 100 7.12 31.72 -20.94
CA PHE A 100 7.66 30.38 -21.22
C PHE A 100 6.53 29.40 -21.53
N ARG A 101 6.78 28.40 -22.39
CA ARG A 101 5.78 27.47 -22.93
C ARG A 101 6.03 26.04 -22.50
N ALA A 102 4.96 25.34 -22.17
CA ALA A 102 5.01 23.90 -21.93
C ALA A 102 5.55 23.12 -23.14
N GLY A 103 6.36 22.11 -22.91
CA GLY A 103 6.98 21.28 -23.94
C GLY A 103 8.26 21.86 -24.57
N THR A 104 8.47 23.16 -24.45
CA THR A 104 9.70 23.84 -24.91
C THR A 104 10.58 24.23 -23.72
N ASP A 105 9.99 24.94 -22.77
CA ASP A 105 10.70 25.58 -21.66
C ASP A 105 10.49 24.85 -20.34
N PHE A 106 9.34 24.20 -20.19
CA PHE A 106 9.01 23.42 -19.00
C PHE A 106 8.08 22.24 -19.27
N THR A 107 8.09 21.28 -18.34
CA THR A 107 7.06 20.25 -18.17
C THR A 107 6.58 20.23 -16.72
N ALA A 108 5.43 19.62 -16.45
CA ALA A 108 4.88 19.45 -15.11
C ALA A 108 4.65 17.96 -14.81
N SER A 109 4.87 17.58 -13.56
CA SER A 109 4.51 16.25 -13.05
C SER A 109 3.00 16.12 -12.97
N ALA A 110 2.48 14.96 -13.41
CA ALA A 110 1.06 14.65 -13.34
C ALA A 110 0.52 14.51 -11.90
N ALA A 111 1.37 14.21 -10.92
CA ALA A 111 0.96 13.93 -9.53
C ALA A 111 0.63 15.18 -8.68
N GLY A 112 0.89 16.38 -9.18
CA GLY A 112 0.67 17.61 -8.40
C GLY A 112 -0.73 18.18 -8.54
N PHE A 113 -1.22 18.82 -7.46
CA PHE A 113 -2.47 19.56 -7.50
C PHE A 113 -2.33 20.81 -8.37
N GLN A 114 -3.33 21.06 -9.20
CA GLN A 114 -3.35 22.18 -10.13
C GLN A 114 -3.85 23.46 -9.43
N LYS A 115 -2.94 24.38 -9.15
CA LYS A 115 -3.28 25.75 -8.74
C LYS A 115 -2.58 26.74 -9.66
N PRO A 116 -3.27 27.81 -10.12
CA PRO A 116 -2.60 28.90 -10.81
C PRO A 116 -1.53 29.53 -9.91
N LEU A 117 -0.36 29.78 -10.46
CA LEU A 117 0.65 30.59 -9.78
C LEU A 117 0.29 32.05 -9.96
N THR A 118 -0.10 32.69 -8.86
CA THR A 118 -0.41 34.12 -8.86
C THR A 118 0.70 34.85 -8.11
N SER A 119 1.75 35.29 -8.83
CA SER A 119 2.81 36.12 -8.26
C SER A 119 3.60 35.42 -7.11
N ALA A 120 4.06 34.20 -7.34
CA ALA A 120 4.84 33.43 -6.36
C ALA A 120 6.35 33.73 -6.47
N VAL A 121 6.98 34.08 -5.34
CA VAL A 121 8.41 34.39 -5.29
C VAL A 121 9.25 33.11 -5.35
N PRO A 122 10.20 32.98 -6.30
CA PRO A 122 11.13 31.85 -6.33
C PRO A 122 12.14 31.94 -5.20
N LEU A 123 12.54 30.77 -4.68
CA LEU A 123 13.51 30.63 -3.62
C LEU A 123 14.43 29.45 -3.97
N PHE A 124 15.72 29.71 -4.18
CA PHE A 124 16.69 28.67 -4.48
C PHE A 124 17.04 27.89 -3.22
N VAL A 125 16.88 26.57 -3.27
CA VAL A 125 17.14 25.68 -2.15
C VAL A 125 18.51 25.01 -2.26
N GLY A 126 18.81 24.39 -3.40
CA GLY A 126 20.03 23.62 -3.62
C GLY A 126 19.80 22.41 -4.51
N ALA A 127 20.51 21.31 -4.29
CA ALA A 127 20.30 20.09 -5.03
C ALA A 127 19.02 19.35 -4.58
N TRP A 128 18.38 18.68 -5.53
CA TRP A 128 17.24 17.81 -5.25
C TRP A 128 17.67 16.69 -4.30
N VAL A 129 16.89 16.43 -3.26
CA VAL A 129 17.16 15.51 -2.13
C VAL A 129 18.38 15.87 -1.27
N ASP A 130 18.93 17.09 -1.37
CA ASP A 130 19.92 17.59 -0.41
C ASP A 130 19.24 18.07 0.87
N THR A 131 19.16 17.19 1.85
CA THR A 131 18.49 17.47 3.13
C THR A 131 19.28 18.43 4.03
N THR A 132 20.54 18.72 3.71
CA THR A 132 21.36 19.71 4.43
C THR A 132 21.00 21.14 4.06
N ALA A 133 20.38 21.33 2.90
CA ALA A 133 19.90 22.61 2.39
C ALA A 133 18.45 22.95 2.77
N ASN A 134 17.83 22.20 3.68
CA ASN A 134 16.47 22.45 4.11
C ASN A 134 16.30 23.86 4.69
N ILE A 135 15.14 24.46 4.44
CA ILE A 135 14.75 25.78 4.95
C ILE A 135 13.51 25.67 5.85
N PRO A 136 13.31 26.61 6.80
CA PRO A 136 12.15 26.60 7.67
C PRO A 136 10.84 26.63 6.87
N LEU A 137 9.81 25.91 7.33
CA LEU A 137 8.52 25.78 6.66
C LEU A 137 7.86 27.14 6.36
N ASP A 138 7.96 28.10 7.30
CA ASP A 138 7.39 29.44 7.11
C ASP A 138 8.09 30.21 6.00
N SER A 139 9.38 29.97 5.77
CA SER A 139 10.14 30.56 4.66
C SER A 139 9.81 29.89 3.31
N ALA A 140 9.42 28.62 3.32
CA ALA A 140 9.04 27.85 2.11
C ALA A 140 7.60 28.09 1.69
N ARG A 141 6.74 28.43 2.65
CA ARG A 141 5.28 28.53 2.44
C ARG A 141 4.92 29.51 1.33
N GLY A 142 4.21 29.01 0.32
CA GLY A 142 3.74 29.81 -0.82
C GLY A 142 4.85 30.28 -1.77
N LYS A 143 6.09 29.81 -1.61
CA LYS A 143 7.20 30.09 -2.53
C LYS A 143 7.25 29.08 -3.66
N VAL A 144 7.90 29.44 -4.76
CA VAL A 144 8.36 28.50 -5.78
C VAL A 144 9.74 28.02 -5.37
N LEU A 145 9.84 26.80 -4.89
CA LEU A 145 11.14 26.24 -4.46
C LEU A 145 11.92 25.74 -5.68
N VAL A 146 13.12 26.28 -5.89
CA VAL A 146 13.96 25.97 -7.06
C VAL A 146 15.12 25.08 -6.65
N PHE A 147 15.27 23.95 -7.33
CA PHE A 147 16.29 22.94 -7.13
C PHE A 147 17.09 22.71 -8.40
N VAL A 148 18.37 22.37 -8.26
CA VAL A 148 19.17 21.78 -9.34
C VAL A 148 19.12 20.25 -9.24
N PRO A 149 19.48 19.49 -10.30
CA PRO A 149 19.55 18.04 -10.24
C PRO A 149 20.45 17.55 -9.10
N GLY A 150 20.02 16.52 -8.43
CA GLY A 150 20.74 15.86 -7.36
C GLY A 150 20.14 14.50 -7.07
N GLY A 151 20.88 13.69 -6.35
CA GLY A 151 20.45 12.36 -5.95
C GLY A 151 21.20 11.93 -4.70
N LEU A 152 20.86 10.78 -4.17
CA LEU A 152 21.60 10.19 -3.06
C LEU A 152 23.03 9.87 -3.49
N PRO A 153 24.03 10.04 -2.63
CA PRO A 153 25.37 9.58 -2.89
C PRO A 153 25.40 8.07 -3.21
N PRO A 154 26.29 7.62 -4.11
CA PRO A 154 26.45 6.20 -4.37
C PRO A 154 26.69 5.40 -3.10
N GLY A 155 25.99 4.28 -2.91
CA GLY A 155 26.08 3.43 -1.72
C GLY A 155 25.30 3.93 -0.50
N SER A 156 24.46 4.97 -0.65
CA SER A 156 23.55 5.39 0.40
C SER A 156 22.51 4.31 0.68
N ASP A 157 22.26 4.05 1.95
CA ASP A 157 21.12 3.25 2.40
C ASP A 157 19.83 4.06 2.20
N VAL A 158 19.07 3.70 1.19
CA VAL A 158 17.82 4.40 0.81
C VAL A 158 16.80 4.31 1.94
N GLN A 159 16.67 3.17 2.58
CA GLN A 159 15.72 2.94 3.68
C GLN A 159 16.01 3.87 4.87
N LYS A 160 17.26 3.91 5.31
CA LYS A 160 17.69 4.86 6.37
C LYS A 160 17.51 6.30 5.97
N PHE A 161 17.73 6.61 4.69
CA PHE A 161 17.57 7.97 4.20
C PHE A 161 16.12 8.45 4.27
N VAL A 162 15.18 7.67 3.74
CA VAL A 162 13.76 8.08 3.67
C VAL A 162 13.09 8.22 5.02
N VAL A 163 13.58 7.52 6.05
CA VAL A 163 13.08 7.69 7.43
C VAL A 163 13.84 8.75 8.22
N SER A 164 14.90 9.35 7.66
CA SER A 164 15.70 10.35 8.35
C SER A 164 14.92 11.65 8.59
N ASN A 165 15.17 12.32 9.72
CA ASN A 165 14.57 13.62 10.01
C ASN A 165 14.84 14.65 8.91
N GLY A 166 16.02 14.62 8.29
CA GLY A 166 16.38 15.52 7.20
C GLY A 166 15.47 15.34 5.98
N TYR A 167 15.21 14.10 5.57
CA TYR A 167 14.32 13.81 4.46
C TYR A 167 12.86 14.15 4.79
N GLN A 168 12.40 13.87 5.99
CA GLN A 168 11.07 14.22 6.44
C GLN A 168 10.85 15.75 6.44
N GLN A 169 11.82 16.52 6.87
CA GLN A 169 11.80 17.98 6.78
C GLN A 169 11.80 18.47 5.33
N TRP A 170 12.57 17.81 4.45
CA TRP A 170 12.59 18.10 3.02
C TRP A 170 11.22 17.87 2.36
N LEU A 171 10.52 16.76 2.70
CA LEU A 171 9.16 16.51 2.24
C LEU A 171 8.19 17.58 2.75
N ALA A 172 8.22 17.89 4.04
CA ALA A 172 7.35 18.89 4.66
C ALA A 172 7.57 20.29 4.06
N MET A 173 8.82 20.66 3.80
CA MET A 173 9.18 21.93 3.15
C MET A 173 8.55 22.02 1.74
N ARG A 174 8.66 20.96 0.96
CA ARG A 174 8.07 20.89 -0.39
C ARG A 174 6.55 20.90 -0.37
N ALA A 175 5.93 20.30 0.63
CA ALA A 175 4.47 20.23 0.75
C ALA A 175 3.81 21.58 1.03
N VAL A 176 4.51 22.56 1.61
CA VAL A 176 3.97 23.91 1.88
C VAL A 176 4.27 24.93 0.78
N ALA A 177 5.02 24.55 -0.25
CA ALA A 177 5.37 25.40 -1.38
C ALA A 177 4.14 25.72 -2.27
N ALA A 178 4.22 26.77 -3.07
CA ALA A 178 3.27 27.02 -4.16
C ALA A 178 3.53 26.05 -5.33
N ALA A 179 4.80 25.84 -5.64
CA ALA A 179 5.27 24.83 -6.60
C ALA A 179 6.73 24.44 -6.28
N ASN A 180 7.14 23.26 -6.75
CA ASN A 180 8.53 22.84 -6.75
C ASN A 180 9.06 22.89 -8.19
N VAL A 181 10.25 23.40 -8.39
CA VAL A 181 10.90 23.54 -9.71
C VAL A 181 12.22 22.81 -9.68
N VAL A 182 12.45 21.92 -10.65
CA VAL A 182 13.73 21.24 -10.88
C VAL A 182 14.31 21.70 -12.19
N VAL A 183 15.52 22.26 -12.14
CA VAL A 183 16.25 22.71 -13.35
C VAL A 183 16.90 21.50 -14.00
N VAL A 184 16.43 21.11 -15.18
CA VAL A 184 16.86 19.84 -15.81
C VAL A 184 18.00 19.97 -16.83
N GLY A 185 18.43 21.20 -17.14
CA GLY A 185 19.51 21.48 -18.10
C GLY A 185 19.12 22.53 -19.14
N GLU A 186 19.83 22.57 -20.26
CA GLU A 186 19.57 23.54 -21.35
C GLU A 186 18.28 23.20 -22.12
N VAL A 187 17.95 21.93 -22.20
CA VAL A 187 16.74 21.41 -22.87
C VAL A 187 16.01 20.41 -22.00
N LEU A 188 14.72 20.25 -22.27
CA LEU A 188 13.90 19.26 -21.55
C LEU A 188 14.28 17.84 -21.98
N PRO A 189 14.51 16.91 -21.03
CA PRO A 189 14.79 15.52 -21.34
C PRO A 189 13.61 14.85 -22.09
N PRO A 190 13.86 13.99 -23.11
CA PRO A 190 12.79 13.25 -23.80
C PRO A 190 11.89 12.43 -22.86
N ALA A 191 12.44 11.91 -21.74
CA ALA A 191 11.68 11.19 -20.75
C ALA A 191 10.67 12.10 -20.03
N ALA A 192 11.05 13.33 -19.67
CA ALA A 192 10.15 14.32 -19.05
C ALA A 192 9.03 14.72 -20.01
N LEU A 193 9.32 14.91 -21.30
CA LEU A 193 8.31 15.19 -22.32
C LEU A 193 7.33 14.02 -22.48
N ARG A 194 7.83 12.79 -22.58
CA ARG A 194 6.93 11.61 -22.63
C ARG A 194 6.07 11.50 -21.39
N SER A 195 6.65 11.66 -20.20
CA SER A 195 5.90 11.59 -18.95
C SER A 195 4.80 12.66 -18.87
N ALA A 196 5.05 13.87 -19.33
CA ALA A 196 4.09 14.98 -19.25
C ALA A 196 2.96 14.90 -20.31
N PHE A 197 3.29 14.52 -21.56
CA PHE A 197 2.35 14.61 -22.68
C PHE A 197 1.77 13.27 -23.15
N SER A 198 2.37 12.15 -22.75
CA SER A 198 1.96 10.81 -23.21
C SER A 198 1.81 9.82 -22.06
N SER A 199 1.73 10.27 -20.84
CA SER A 199 1.55 9.39 -19.68
C SER A 199 0.19 8.67 -19.77
N THR A 200 0.24 7.35 -19.56
CA THR A 200 -0.95 6.51 -19.37
C THR A 200 -1.09 6.02 -17.93
N GLY A 201 -0.14 6.40 -17.07
CA GLY A 201 -0.13 6.03 -15.65
C GLY A 201 -1.30 6.64 -14.89
N THR A 202 -1.84 5.88 -13.95
CA THR A 202 -2.88 6.35 -13.03
C THR A 202 -2.26 7.27 -11.98
N VAL A 203 -2.93 8.38 -11.68
CA VAL A 203 -2.58 9.29 -10.59
C VAL A 203 -3.77 9.48 -9.67
N PHE A 204 -3.50 9.57 -8.39
CA PHE A 204 -4.44 9.96 -7.36
C PHE A 204 -4.22 11.43 -7.04
N LEU A 205 -5.29 12.24 -7.10
CA LEU A 205 -5.21 13.67 -6.90
C LEU A 205 -5.63 14.03 -5.48
N GLU A 206 -4.65 14.32 -4.65
CA GLU A 206 -4.86 14.94 -3.34
C GLU A 206 -4.61 16.46 -3.43
N ASP A 207 -5.43 17.23 -2.71
CA ASP A 207 -5.34 18.70 -2.68
C ASP A 207 -4.04 19.26 -2.09
N SER A 208 -3.25 18.42 -1.44
CA SER A 208 -2.11 18.81 -0.62
C SER A 208 -0.75 18.72 -1.32
N VAL A 209 -0.65 18.07 -2.48
CA VAL A 209 0.64 17.88 -3.17
C VAL A 209 0.92 19.02 -4.15
N PRO A 210 1.89 19.92 -3.87
CA PRO A 210 2.27 20.97 -4.79
C PRO A 210 2.83 20.43 -6.09
N MET A 211 2.53 21.09 -7.20
CA MET A 211 3.03 20.74 -8.51
C MET A 211 4.57 20.76 -8.56
N THR A 212 5.15 19.79 -9.23
CA THR A 212 6.58 19.80 -9.56
C THR A 212 6.77 20.09 -11.04
N LEU A 213 7.54 21.13 -11.35
CA LEU A 213 7.87 21.57 -12.69
C LEU A 213 9.33 21.19 -13.02
N ASN A 214 9.56 20.58 -14.17
CA ASN A 214 10.89 20.48 -14.74
C ASN A 214 11.09 21.63 -15.70
N VAL A 215 12.10 22.45 -15.49
CA VAL A 215 12.34 23.66 -16.31
C VAL A 215 13.72 23.65 -16.92
N THR A 216 13.86 24.31 -18.07
CA THR A 216 15.16 24.59 -18.66
C THR A 216 15.95 25.60 -17.83
N ARG A 217 17.27 25.67 -18.02
CA ARG A 217 18.12 26.66 -17.37
C ARG A 217 17.65 28.09 -17.67
N ALA A 218 17.23 28.37 -18.88
CA ALA A 218 16.75 29.70 -19.29
C ALA A 218 15.57 30.18 -18.43
N VAL A 219 14.61 29.29 -18.09
CA VAL A 219 13.50 29.63 -17.18
C VAL A 219 14.03 29.94 -15.79
N ALA A 220 14.92 29.13 -15.25
CA ALA A 220 15.47 29.34 -13.92
C ALA A 220 16.34 30.60 -13.82
N GLU A 221 17.09 30.92 -14.86
CA GLU A 221 17.86 32.18 -14.93
C GLU A 221 16.98 33.41 -15.09
N ALA A 222 15.85 33.30 -15.76
CA ALA A 222 14.85 34.37 -15.75
C ALA A 222 14.30 34.63 -14.35
N MET A 223 14.10 33.55 -13.56
CA MET A 223 13.64 33.63 -12.16
C MET A 223 14.70 34.22 -11.22
N LEU A 224 15.93 33.70 -11.26
CA LEU A 224 16.96 33.89 -10.22
C LEU A 224 18.16 34.72 -10.66
N GLY A 225 18.27 35.07 -11.95
CA GLY A 225 19.51 35.61 -12.55
C GLY A 225 20.49 34.51 -12.97
N PRO A 226 21.71 34.89 -13.40
CA PRO A 226 22.70 33.93 -13.94
C PRO A 226 22.99 32.79 -12.94
N ALA A 227 23.12 31.56 -13.46
CA ALA A 227 23.34 30.36 -12.63
C ALA A 227 24.61 30.45 -11.77
N SER A 228 25.62 31.20 -12.20
CA SER A 228 26.85 31.47 -11.42
C SER A 228 26.63 32.26 -10.13
N ALA A 229 25.47 32.92 -9.98
CA ALA A 229 25.12 33.72 -8.81
C ALA A 229 24.17 32.99 -7.85
N TRP A 230 23.75 31.75 -8.15
CA TRP A 230 22.80 31.03 -7.30
C TRP A 230 23.44 30.60 -5.98
N THR A 231 22.87 31.08 -4.91
CA THR A 231 23.25 30.74 -3.55
C THR A 231 22.04 30.33 -2.75
N HIS A 232 22.22 29.48 -1.75
CA HIS A 232 21.15 29.02 -0.87
C HIS A 232 20.31 30.22 -0.34
N ARG A 233 18.99 30.10 -0.45
CA ARG A 233 18.00 31.15 -0.11
C ARG A 233 18.00 32.39 -1.04
N LEU A 234 18.66 32.34 -2.18
CA LEU A 234 18.49 33.41 -3.19
C LEU A 234 17.02 33.48 -3.62
N THR A 235 16.46 34.68 -3.60
CA THR A 235 15.14 34.99 -4.15
C THR A 235 15.27 35.72 -5.47
N GLY A 236 14.20 35.73 -6.27
CA GLY A 236 14.23 36.34 -7.60
C GLY A 236 12.90 36.96 -8.01
N LYS A 237 12.68 37.04 -9.32
CA LYS A 237 11.48 37.65 -9.91
C LYS A 237 10.28 36.74 -9.74
N GLU A 238 9.13 37.31 -9.42
CA GLU A 238 7.88 36.58 -9.26
C GLU A 238 7.48 35.79 -10.50
N VAL A 239 6.92 34.60 -10.23
CA VAL A 239 6.43 33.64 -11.23
C VAL A 239 4.92 33.63 -11.19
N ALA A 240 4.31 33.77 -12.35
CA ALA A 240 2.86 33.63 -12.53
C ALA A 240 2.58 32.68 -13.70
N GLY A 241 1.36 32.17 -13.79
CA GLY A 241 0.93 31.37 -14.95
C GLY A 241 -0.05 30.28 -14.61
N GLY A 242 -0.58 29.66 -15.65
CA GLY A 242 -1.49 28.53 -15.57
C GLY A 242 -0.84 27.28 -16.16
N VAL A 243 -0.72 26.24 -15.34
CA VAL A 243 -0.35 24.92 -15.79
C VAL A 243 -1.61 24.06 -15.78
N ASN A 244 -2.08 23.69 -16.94
CA ASN A 244 -3.33 22.96 -17.15
C ASN A 244 -3.06 21.52 -17.59
N PHE A 245 -4.03 20.65 -17.31
CA PHE A 245 -3.96 19.24 -17.71
C PHE A 245 -5.25 18.81 -18.38
N HIS A 246 -5.13 17.85 -19.26
CA HIS A 246 -6.24 17.07 -19.77
C HIS A 246 -6.37 15.81 -18.92
N ASP A 247 -7.42 15.72 -18.12
CA ASP A 247 -7.67 14.65 -17.19
C ASP A 247 -8.68 13.65 -17.79
N THR A 248 -8.32 12.34 -17.77
CA THR A 248 -9.22 11.26 -18.13
C THR A 248 -9.42 10.39 -16.89
N SER A 249 -10.67 10.26 -16.44
CA SER A 249 -11.02 9.45 -15.26
C SER A 249 -10.59 8.00 -15.43
N LYS A 250 -10.06 7.42 -14.37
CA LYS A 250 -9.65 6.02 -14.25
C LYS A 250 -10.51 5.29 -13.24
N PRO A 251 -10.77 3.99 -13.44
CA PRO A 251 -11.45 3.19 -12.44
C PRO A 251 -10.61 3.03 -11.18
N GLY A 252 -11.28 3.04 -10.04
CA GLY A 252 -10.70 2.78 -8.72
C GLY A 252 -11.69 3.09 -7.63
N ARG A 253 -11.94 2.10 -6.77
CA ARG A 253 -12.99 2.21 -5.76
C ARG A 253 -12.74 1.27 -4.59
N ASN A 254 -12.97 1.75 -3.38
CA ASN A 254 -13.11 0.91 -2.22
C ASN A 254 -14.47 0.19 -2.28
N VAL A 255 -14.54 -1.00 -1.70
CA VAL A 255 -15.82 -1.65 -1.40
C VAL A 255 -16.09 -1.50 0.08
N VAL A 256 -17.30 -1.02 0.46
CA VAL A 256 -17.67 -0.74 1.84
C VAL A 256 -19.03 -1.35 2.14
N ALA A 257 -19.07 -2.19 3.19
CA ALA A 257 -20.28 -2.90 3.59
C ALA A 257 -20.40 -2.99 5.11
N ILE A 258 -21.62 -3.16 5.62
CA ILE A 258 -21.90 -3.24 7.06
C ILE A 258 -22.75 -4.45 7.38
N VAL A 259 -22.38 -5.17 8.45
CA VAL A 259 -23.27 -6.00 9.22
C VAL A 259 -23.77 -5.19 10.42
N PRO A 260 -25.09 -4.88 10.51
CA PRO A 260 -25.61 -4.02 11.56
C PRO A 260 -25.48 -4.65 12.94
N GLY A 261 -25.14 -3.84 13.93
CA GLY A 261 -25.12 -4.21 15.33
C GLY A 261 -26.54 -4.45 15.89
N SER A 262 -26.65 -5.33 16.88
CA SER A 262 -27.90 -5.71 17.52
C SER A 262 -28.34 -4.76 18.64
N ASP A 263 -27.41 -3.98 19.24
CA ASP A 263 -27.71 -3.08 20.33
C ASP A 263 -28.15 -1.69 19.80
N PRO A 264 -29.34 -1.20 20.12
CA PRO A 264 -29.84 0.10 19.65
C PRO A 264 -28.95 1.29 20.02
N LYS A 265 -28.19 1.22 21.13
CA LYS A 265 -27.31 2.29 21.61
C LYS A 265 -25.91 2.21 20.97
N LEU A 266 -25.46 1.01 20.61
CA LEU A 266 -24.09 0.76 20.13
C LEU A 266 -24.01 0.54 18.62
N LYS A 267 -25.10 0.23 17.92
CA LYS A 267 -25.11 -0.04 16.47
C LYS A 267 -24.59 1.09 15.57
N GLY A 268 -24.50 2.32 16.10
CA GLY A 268 -23.88 3.47 15.41
C GLY A 268 -22.37 3.57 15.62
N GLN A 269 -21.76 2.62 16.34
CA GLN A 269 -20.31 2.46 16.46
C GLN A 269 -19.86 1.24 15.65
N TYR A 270 -18.63 1.29 15.15
CA TYR A 270 -18.14 0.31 14.18
C TYR A 270 -16.82 -0.31 14.62
N VAL A 271 -16.71 -1.62 14.50
CA VAL A 271 -15.41 -2.30 14.41
C VAL A 271 -15.11 -2.50 12.93
N ALA A 272 -14.04 -1.91 12.44
CA ALA A 272 -13.64 -2.03 11.05
C ALA A 272 -12.76 -3.27 10.84
N ILE A 273 -12.99 -3.99 9.74
CA ILE A 273 -12.15 -5.10 9.26
C ILE A 273 -11.80 -4.77 7.82
N GLY A 274 -10.51 -4.77 7.47
CA GLY A 274 -10.04 -4.34 6.17
C GLY A 274 -8.91 -5.18 5.60
N ALA A 275 -8.74 -5.03 4.29
CA ALA A 275 -7.68 -5.59 3.47
C ALA A 275 -7.60 -4.78 2.17
N HIS A 276 -6.55 -4.90 1.37
CA HIS A 276 -6.58 -4.28 0.05
C HIS A 276 -7.00 -5.24 -1.06
N ASN A 277 -7.52 -4.69 -2.15
CA ASN A 277 -8.13 -5.47 -3.23
C ASN A 277 -7.36 -5.40 -4.56
N ASP A 278 -6.41 -4.50 -4.67
CA ASP A 278 -5.54 -4.35 -5.83
C ASP A 278 -4.24 -5.14 -5.69
N HIS A 279 -3.46 -5.20 -6.75
CA HIS A 279 -2.10 -5.69 -6.78
C HIS A 279 -1.35 -5.05 -7.95
N LEU A 280 -0.19 -5.59 -8.31
CA LEU A 280 0.76 -5.00 -9.24
C LEU A 280 0.31 -5.10 -10.71
N ALA A 281 0.95 -4.26 -11.53
CA ALA A 281 0.85 -4.33 -12.99
C ALA A 281 1.38 -5.65 -13.55
N LEU A 282 0.91 -5.99 -14.75
CA LEU A 282 1.51 -7.05 -15.56
C LEU A 282 2.98 -6.75 -15.85
N ARG A 283 3.81 -7.76 -15.83
CA ARG A 283 5.19 -7.65 -16.32
C ARG A 283 5.20 -7.44 -17.83
N GLN A 284 5.95 -6.47 -18.29
CA GLN A 284 6.08 -6.19 -19.72
C GLN A 284 6.75 -7.34 -20.49
N GLN A 285 7.66 -8.06 -19.85
CA GLN A 285 8.34 -9.23 -20.39
C GLN A 285 8.00 -10.45 -19.55
N PRO A 286 7.41 -11.49 -20.18
CA PRO A 286 7.18 -12.76 -19.50
C PRO A 286 8.49 -13.38 -19.00
N VAL A 287 8.42 -14.03 -17.85
CA VAL A 287 9.54 -14.73 -17.22
C VAL A 287 9.25 -16.21 -17.07
N ASP A 288 10.28 -17.05 -17.04
CA ASP A 288 10.12 -18.46 -16.71
C ASP A 288 9.77 -18.61 -15.23
N HIS A 289 8.55 -19.05 -14.96
CA HIS A 289 7.96 -19.15 -13.63
C HIS A 289 8.81 -19.94 -12.65
N ASP A 290 9.26 -21.16 -13.06
CA ASP A 290 10.02 -22.04 -12.17
C ASP A 290 11.41 -21.49 -11.88
N SER A 291 12.02 -20.82 -12.88
CA SER A 291 13.32 -20.15 -12.70
C SER A 291 13.24 -19.01 -11.70
N ILE A 292 12.19 -18.18 -11.78
CA ILE A 292 11.97 -17.10 -10.79
C ILE A 292 11.74 -17.71 -9.42
N LYS A 293 10.86 -18.71 -9.29
CA LYS A 293 10.58 -19.35 -8.01
C LYS A 293 11.83 -19.93 -7.36
N ALA A 294 12.64 -20.68 -8.12
CA ALA A 294 13.89 -21.24 -7.63
C ALA A 294 14.91 -20.16 -7.20
N PHE A 295 15.03 -19.09 -8.02
CA PHE A 295 15.94 -17.99 -7.73
C PHE A 295 15.53 -17.25 -6.45
N MET A 296 14.27 -16.86 -6.33
CA MET A 296 13.77 -16.10 -5.19
C MET A 296 13.90 -16.88 -3.89
N GLN A 297 13.60 -18.17 -3.87
CA GLN A 297 13.75 -19.03 -2.68
C GLN A 297 15.18 -19.09 -2.13
N VAL A 298 16.19 -18.85 -2.96
CA VAL A 298 17.60 -18.99 -2.55
C VAL A 298 18.27 -17.64 -2.35
N VAL A 299 18.02 -16.68 -3.25
CA VAL A 299 18.80 -15.45 -3.36
C VAL A 299 18.03 -14.26 -2.76
N ARG A 300 16.69 -14.29 -2.84
CA ARG A 300 15.82 -13.23 -2.35
C ARG A 300 14.62 -13.80 -1.57
N PRO A 301 14.88 -14.40 -0.40
CA PRO A 301 13.87 -15.17 0.32
C PRO A 301 12.72 -14.34 0.90
N GLN A 302 12.83 -13.01 0.95
CA GLN A 302 11.75 -12.08 1.30
C GLN A 302 11.14 -11.42 0.03
N GLY A 303 11.28 -12.04 -1.15
CA GLY A 303 10.71 -11.50 -2.37
C GLY A 303 11.27 -10.13 -2.74
N ALA A 304 10.38 -9.18 -2.98
CA ALA A 304 10.76 -7.81 -3.34
C ALA A 304 11.49 -7.06 -2.22
N ASP A 305 11.28 -7.43 -0.95
CA ASP A 305 11.95 -6.81 0.20
C ASP A 305 13.41 -7.25 0.37
N SER A 306 13.85 -8.34 -0.28
CA SER A 306 15.26 -8.68 -0.31
C SER A 306 16.03 -7.79 -1.28
N ASP A 307 17.22 -7.34 -0.88
CA ASP A 307 18.10 -6.54 -1.74
C ASP A 307 18.41 -7.22 -3.07
N PRO A 308 18.32 -6.50 -4.19
CA PRO A 308 18.72 -7.04 -5.49
C PRO A 308 20.23 -7.31 -5.54
N ARG A 309 20.59 -8.58 -5.76
CA ARG A 309 22.00 -8.98 -5.91
C ARG A 309 22.14 -10.18 -6.83
N PRO A 310 23.33 -10.41 -7.43
CA PRO A 310 23.61 -11.64 -8.15
C PRO A 310 23.75 -12.82 -7.17
N ALA A 311 23.43 -14.02 -7.67
CA ALA A 311 23.66 -15.27 -6.93
C ALA A 311 25.15 -15.59 -6.79
N THR A 312 25.58 -16.13 -5.66
CA THR A 312 26.91 -16.71 -5.51
C THR A 312 27.02 -18.07 -6.25
N PRO A 313 28.23 -18.60 -6.51
CA PRO A 313 28.37 -19.92 -7.13
C PRO A 313 27.64 -21.05 -6.39
N GLU A 314 27.64 -21.04 -5.06
CA GLU A 314 26.94 -22.00 -4.22
C GLU A 314 25.42 -21.85 -4.34
N GLU A 315 24.92 -20.62 -4.39
CA GLU A 315 23.51 -20.33 -4.60
C GLU A 315 23.05 -20.74 -6.00
N VAL A 316 23.85 -20.52 -7.04
CA VAL A 316 23.56 -21.00 -8.41
C VAL A 316 23.34 -22.51 -8.42
N ALA A 317 24.17 -23.28 -7.71
CA ALA A 317 24.00 -24.73 -7.62
C ALA A 317 22.69 -25.11 -6.91
N ARG A 318 22.32 -24.39 -5.84
CA ARG A 318 21.06 -24.60 -5.12
C ARG A 318 19.85 -24.22 -5.98
N VAL A 319 19.88 -23.07 -6.66
CA VAL A 319 18.84 -22.64 -7.62
C VAL A 319 18.63 -23.71 -8.67
N LYS A 320 19.72 -24.23 -9.26
CA LYS A 320 19.63 -25.30 -10.25
C LYS A 320 18.96 -26.57 -9.69
N ALA A 321 19.32 -27.00 -8.50
CA ALA A 321 18.74 -28.19 -7.89
C ALA A 321 17.22 -28.04 -7.63
N ILE A 322 16.77 -26.86 -7.19
CA ILE A 322 15.35 -26.55 -7.00
C ILE A 322 14.64 -26.53 -8.37
N LEU A 323 15.21 -25.85 -9.36
CA LEU A 323 14.66 -25.76 -10.70
C LEU A 323 14.50 -27.16 -11.35
N ASP A 324 15.52 -28.01 -11.24
CA ASP A 324 15.47 -29.39 -11.75
C ASP A 324 14.33 -30.18 -11.07
N SER A 325 14.13 -29.97 -9.76
CA SER A 325 13.05 -30.61 -8.99
C SER A 325 11.67 -30.12 -9.42
N LEU A 326 11.49 -28.82 -9.66
CA LEU A 326 10.24 -28.23 -10.16
C LEU A 326 9.92 -28.79 -11.56
N ARG A 327 10.89 -28.80 -12.46
CA ARG A 327 10.74 -29.31 -13.84
C ARG A 327 10.54 -30.82 -13.94
N ALA A 328 10.84 -31.57 -12.89
CA ALA A 328 10.51 -32.99 -12.84
C ALA A 328 9.01 -33.26 -12.63
N ILE A 329 8.26 -32.27 -12.10
CA ILE A 329 6.84 -32.42 -11.78
C ILE A 329 5.92 -31.49 -12.59
N SER A 330 6.47 -30.48 -13.28
CA SER A 330 5.72 -29.53 -14.09
C SER A 330 6.44 -29.20 -15.39
N SER A 331 5.70 -28.85 -16.44
CA SER A 331 6.28 -28.31 -17.68
C SER A 331 6.65 -26.84 -17.48
N PRO A 332 7.80 -26.37 -18.04
CA PRO A 332 8.17 -24.96 -18.01
C PRO A 332 7.07 -24.07 -18.58
N ARG A 333 6.83 -22.93 -17.95
CA ARG A 333 5.86 -21.91 -18.44
C ARG A 333 6.42 -20.52 -18.33
N LEU A 334 6.09 -19.68 -19.29
CA LEU A 334 6.29 -18.25 -19.19
C LEU A 334 5.10 -17.62 -18.49
N ASP A 335 5.37 -16.65 -17.63
CA ASP A 335 4.37 -15.92 -16.88
C ASP A 335 4.66 -14.43 -16.84
N SER A 336 3.60 -13.62 -16.85
CA SER A 336 3.67 -12.17 -16.77
C SER A 336 2.63 -11.58 -15.81
N ILE A 337 1.79 -12.44 -15.20
CA ILE A 337 0.70 -12.02 -14.34
C ILE A 337 1.17 -12.08 -12.89
N ASN A 338 1.15 -10.95 -12.21
CA ASN A 338 1.29 -10.91 -10.76
C ASN A 338 -0.11 -11.17 -10.17
N ASN A 339 -0.42 -12.43 -9.83
CA ASN A 339 -1.75 -12.81 -9.36
C ASN A 339 -2.07 -12.23 -7.98
N GLY A 340 -1.05 -11.97 -7.14
CA GLY A 340 -1.23 -11.43 -5.80
C GLY A 340 -2.18 -12.31 -4.98
N ALA A 341 -1.82 -13.59 -4.84
CA ALA A 341 -2.67 -14.54 -4.12
C ALA A 341 -2.54 -14.35 -2.61
N ASP A 342 -1.33 -14.15 -2.11
CA ASP A 342 -1.12 -13.76 -0.72
C ASP A 342 -1.28 -12.26 -0.57
N ASP A 343 -0.68 -11.48 -1.44
CA ASP A 343 -0.66 -10.01 -1.42
C ASP A 343 -1.65 -9.39 -2.44
N ASP A 344 -2.85 -8.89 -2.07
CA ASP A 344 -3.52 -9.21 -0.82
C ASP A 344 -4.84 -9.93 -1.11
N GLY A 345 -4.73 -10.96 -1.97
CA GLY A 345 -5.86 -11.87 -2.20
C GLY A 345 -6.24 -12.61 -0.93
N SER A 346 -5.25 -13.02 -0.12
CA SER A 346 -5.47 -13.76 1.12
C SER A 346 -6.23 -12.91 2.15
N GLY A 347 -5.81 -11.68 2.39
CA GLY A 347 -6.52 -10.75 3.29
C GLY A 347 -7.90 -10.42 2.77
N SER A 348 -8.03 -10.02 1.51
CA SER A 348 -9.31 -9.67 0.89
C SER A 348 -10.34 -10.79 0.96
N MET A 349 -9.93 -12.04 0.71
CA MET A 349 -10.84 -13.20 0.78
C MET A 349 -11.12 -13.63 2.22
N THR A 350 -10.18 -13.42 3.14
CA THR A 350 -10.39 -13.61 4.58
C THR A 350 -11.44 -12.60 5.12
N VAL A 351 -11.37 -11.33 4.72
CA VAL A 351 -12.41 -10.34 5.06
C VAL A 351 -13.78 -10.78 4.58
N LEU A 352 -13.86 -11.33 3.36
CA LEU A 352 -15.12 -11.77 2.78
C LEU A 352 -15.70 -13.01 3.50
N GLU A 353 -14.83 -13.93 3.91
CA GLU A 353 -15.20 -15.12 4.69
C GLU A 353 -15.74 -14.73 6.09
N ILE A 354 -15.05 -13.81 6.76
CA ILE A 354 -15.50 -13.25 8.04
C ILE A 354 -16.85 -12.53 7.87
N ALA A 355 -17.04 -11.82 6.76
CA ALA A 355 -18.31 -11.14 6.46
C ALA A 355 -19.46 -12.14 6.32
N GLU A 356 -19.24 -13.31 5.69
CA GLU A 356 -20.24 -14.38 5.61
C GLU A 356 -20.58 -14.93 6.99
N GLN A 357 -19.60 -15.18 7.84
CA GLN A 357 -19.86 -15.67 9.21
C GLN A 357 -20.65 -14.66 10.05
N PHE A 358 -20.36 -13.35 9.99
CA PHE A 358 -21.15 -12.34 10.67
C PHE A 358 -22.57 -12.21 10.12
N ALA A 359 -22.74 -12.32 8.81
CA ALA A 359 -24.05 -12.17 8.15
C ALA A 359 -24.96 -13.37 8.39
N LYS A 360 -24.45 -14.58 8.27
CA LYS A 360 -25.21 -15.83 8.24
C LYS A 360 -25.07 -16.67 9.52
N GLY A 361 -24.02 -16.45 10.31
CA GLY A 361 -23.81 -17.14 11.59
C GLY A 361 -24.81 -16.71 12.68
N THR A 362 -24.76 -17.44 13.77
CA THR A 362 -25.68 -17.24 14.92
C THR A 362 -25.25 -16.14 15.87
N GLN A 363 -23.97 -15.81 15.90
CA GLN A 363 -23.42 -14.79 16.80
C GLN A 363 -23.70 -13.40 16.23
N LYS A 364 -24.28 -12.52 17.06
CA LYS A 364 -24.61 -11.15 16.65
C LYS A 364 -23.81 -10.14 17.46
N PRO A 365 -23.05 -9.25 16.80
CA PRO A 365 -22.31 -8.18 17.47
C PRO A 365 -23.27 -7.11 18.01
N LYS A 366 -22.92 -6.46 19.14
CA LYS A 366 -23.67 -5.29 19.67
C LYS A 366 -23.40 -4.04 18.82
N ARG A 367 -22.12 -3.76 18.52
CA ARG A 367 -21.70 -2.74 17.56
C ARG A 367 -21.78 -3.29 16.14
N SER A 368 -21.90 -2.41 15.17
CA SER A 368 -21.84 -2.81 13.76
C SER A 368 -20.42 -3.23 13.37
N ILE A 369 -20.32 -4.16 12.41
CA ILE A 369 -19.05 -4.50 11.77
C ILE A 369 -19.00 -3.81 10.42
N LEU A 370 -17.95 -3.03 10.21
CA LEU A 370 -17.66 -2.31 8.98
C LEU A 370 -16.59 -3.06 8.20
N PHE A 371 -16.89 -3.47 7.00
CA PHE A 371 -15.95 -4.13 6.09
C PHE A 371 -15.49 -3.13 5.03
N VAL A 372 -14.18 -2.99 4.85
CA VAL A 372 -13.60 -2.09 3.85
C VAL A 372 -12.50 -2.82 3.08
N TRP A 373 -12.71 -2.99 1.78
CA TRP A 373 -11.67 -3.44 0.86
C TRP A 373 -11.10 -2.21 0.16
N HIS A 374 -9.91 -1.82 0.56
CA HIS A 374 -9.23 -0.64 0.04
C HIS A 374 -8.65 -0.92 -1.36
N THR A 375 -8.54 0.11 -2.20
CA THR A 375 -7.90 0.00 -3.51
C THR A 375 -6.71 0.93 -3.61
N GLY A 376 -5.67 0.53 -4.38
CA GLY A 376 -4.48 1.35 -4.58
C GLY A 376 -3.55 1.38 -3.37
N GLU A 377 -3.52 0.32 -2.57
CA GLU A 377 -2.54 0.12 -1.51
C GLU A 377 -1.14 0.12 -2.10
N GLU A 378 -0.91 -0.69 -3.14
CA GLU A 378 0.33 -0.85 -3.89
C GLU A 378 0.85 0.44 -4.56
N ALA A 379 -0.04 1.39 -4.74
CA ALA A 379 0.28 2.71 -5.31
C ALA A 379 0.55 3.78 -4.22
N GLY A 380 0.47 3.42 -2.94
CA GLY A 380 0.73 4.27 -1.78
C GLY A 380 -0.49 4.52 -0.91
N LEU A 381 -1.20 3.48 -0.51
CA LEU A 381 -2.32 3.48 0.44
C LEU A 381 -3.52 4.35 0.00
N TRP A 382 -3.72 4.55 -1.31
CA TRP A 382 -4.70 5.54 -1.82
C TRP A 382 -6.10 5.33 -1.29
N GLY A 383 -6.57 4.08 -1.27
CA GLY A 383 -7.92 3.75 -0.83
C GLY A 383 -8.15 3.99 0.65
N ALA A 384 -7.22 3.58 1.49
CA ALA A 384 -7.29 3.77 2.93
C ALA A 384 -7.12 5.25 3.31
N SER A 385 -6.19 5.96 2.66
CA SER A 385 -6.00 7.39 2.82
C SER A 385 -7.29 8.15 2.46
N TYR A 386 -7.88 7.85 1.31
CA TYR A 386 -9.12 8.47 0.87
C TYR A 386 -10.29 8.14 1.78
N PHE A 387 -10.44 6.86 2.17
CA PHE A 387 -11.53 6.45 3.07
C PHE A 387 -11.45 7.14 4.42
N THR A 388 -10.27 7.24 5.01
CA THR A 388 -10.11 7.85 6.33
C THR A 388 -10.19 9.38 6.31
N ALA A 389 -9.82 10.03 5.19
CA ALA A 389 -10.00 11.46 4.98
C ALA A 389 -11.46 11.83 4.64
N HIS A 390 -12.15 10.99 3.86
CA HIS A 390 -13.52 11.18 3.39
C HIS A 390 -14.42 9.98 3.77
N PRO A 391 -14.56 9.66 5.06
CA PRO A 391 -15.20 8.43 5.50
C PRO A 391 -16.69 8.41 5.16
N THR A 392 -17.17 7.25 4.70
CA THR A 392 -18.59 7.04 4.37
C THR A 392 -19.45 6.74 5.60
N VAL A 393 -18.81 6.49 6.75
CA VAL A 393 -19.41 6.44 8.09
C VAL A 393 -18.70 7.45 8.99
N PRO A 394 -19.30 7.95 10.09
CA PRO A 394 -18.59 8.88 10.97
C PRO A 394 -17.28 8.28 11.50
N ARG A 395 -16.14 8.85 11.13
CA ARG A 395 -14.81 8.34 11.51
C ARG A 395 -14.66 8.13 13.01
N ASP A 396 -15.14 9.08 13.81
CA ASP A 396 -15.09 9.00 15.28
C ASP A 396 -15.98 7.89 15.87
N SER A 397 -16.83 7.27 15.05
CA SER A 397 -17.62 6.10 15.44
C SER A 397 -16.90 4.77 15.20
N ILE A 398 -15.75 4.76 14.53
CA ILE A 398 -14.90 3.58 14.40
C ILE A 398 -14.14 3.40 15.70
N VAL A 399 -14.35 2.28 16.39
CA VAL A 399 -13.78 2.02 17.73
C VAL A 399 -12.49 1.22 17.69
N GLY A 400 -12.21 0.57 16.58
CA GLY A 400 -10.98 -0.18 16.30
C GLY A 400 -11.00 -0.73 14.89
N GLN A 401 -9.80 -1.04 14.34
CA GLN A 401 -9.65 -1.58 12.99
C GLN A 401 -8.69 -2.78 13.02
N LEU A 402 -9.10 -3.87 12.39
CA LEU A 402 -8.30 -5.07 12.17
C LEU A 402 -7.98 -5.13 10.68
N ASN A 403 -6.70 -5.00 10.32
CA ASN A 403 -6.22 -5.05 8.95
C ASN A 403 -5.56 -6.40 8.68
N MET A 404 -5.86 -6.98 7.56
CA MET A 404 -5.19 -8.19 7.08
C MET A 404 -4.52 -7.90 5.76
N ASP A 405 -3.25 -8.27 5.68
CA ASP A 405 -2.45 -8.12 4.47
C ASP A 405 -1.36 -9.20 4.52
N MET A 406 -1.38 -10.11 3.55
CA MET A 406 -0.55 -11.31 3.48
C MET A 406 -0.77 -12.26 4.68
N VAL A 407 -1.90 -12.99 4.68
CA VAL A 407 -2.28 -13.92 5.77
C VAL A 407 -2.36 -15.38 5.31
N GLY A 408 -1.88 -15.68 4.12
CA GLY A 408 -1.97 -17.01 3.51
C GLY A 408 -0.67 -17.82 3.50
N ARG A 409 0.42 -17.30 4.06
CA ARG A 409 1.74 -17.98 4.09
C ARG A 409 2.23 -18.12 5.55
N GLY A 410 3.54 -18.13 5.77
CA GLY A 410 4.15 -18.21 7.09
C GLY A 410 4.63 -19.61 7.48
N ALA A 411 4.91 -20.46 6.50
CA ALA A 411 5.54 -21.78 6.74
C ALA A 411 6.94 -21.63 7.34
N ALA A 412 7.43 -22.68 7.99
CA ALA A 412 8.80 -22.70 8.54
C ALA A 412 9.90 -22.52 7.48
N THR A 413 9.56 -22.67 6.19
CA THR A 413 10.46 -22.41 5.06
C THR A 413 10.49 -20.96 4.63
N ASP A 414 9.49 -20.15 5.00
CA ASP A 414 9.39 -18.75 4.61
C ASP A 414 10.28 -17.89 5.51
N VAL A 415 10.99 -16.95 4.92
CA VAL A 415 11.68 -15.87 5.63
C VAL A 415 10.70 -14.71 5.74
N THR A 416 10.18 -14.50 6.94
CA THR A 416 9.04 -13.64 7.22
C THR A 416 9.43 -12.19 7.54
N GLY A 417 10.72 -11.92 7.61
CA GLY A 417 11.30 -10.62 7.92
C GLY A 417 12.67 -10.75 8.55
N GLU A 418 13.15 -9.67 9.14
CA GLU A 418 14.35 -9.63 9.97
C GLU A 418 14.02 -8.88 11.27
N ASP A 419 14.70 -9.21 12.37
CA ASP A 419 14.60 -8.42 13.61
C ASP A 419 15.47 -7.14 13.54
N LEU A 420 15.48 -6.36 14.63
CA LEU A 420 16.27 -5.12 14.71
C LEU A 420 17.78 -5.34 14.52
N GLU A 421 18.28 -6.52 14.84
CA GLU A 421 19.66 -6.92 14.70
C GLU A 421 19.99 -7.49 13.32
N GLY A 422 19.00 -7.59 12.41
CA GLY A 422 19.16 -8.15 11.06
C GLY A 422 19.18 -9.67 11.01
N LYS A 423 18.68 -10.33 12.04
CA LYS A 423 18.54 -11.79 12.05
C LYS A 423 17.24 -12.18 11.36
N GLU A 424 17.32 -13.12 10.41
CA GLU A 424 16.14 -13.66 9.72
C GLU A 424 15.10 -14.20 10.72
N LEU A 425 13.86 -13.74 10.54
CA LEU A 425 12.67 -14.34 11.15
C LEU A 425 12.12 -15.41 10.21
N ARG A 426 11.55 -16.46 10.80
CA ARG A 426 10.97 -17.54 10.02
C ARG A 426 9.60 -17.89 10.54
N GLY A 427 8.74 -18.27 9.61
CA GLY A 427 7.44 -18.80 9.93
C GLY A 427 7.50 -20.12 10.72
N GLY A 428 6.34 -20.70 10.94
CA GLY A 428 6.16 -21.95 11.68
C GLY A 428 4.69 -22.26 11.86
N GLU A 429 4.41 -23.35 12.59
CA GLU A 429 3.03 -23.70 12.91
C GLU A 429 2.34 -22.57 13.69
N GLY A 430 1.23 -22.07 13.17
CA GLY A 430 0.45 -20.99 13.79
C GLY A 430 1.14 -19.63 13.84
N TYR A 431 2.18 -19.38 13.07
CA TYR A 431 2.93 -18.13 13.06
C TYR A 431 2.10 -16.94 12.56
N VAL A 432 2.08 -15.84 13.30
CA VAL A 432 1.40 -14.59 12.94
C VAL A 432 2.18 -13.40 13.47
N GLN A 433 2.41 -12.41 12.63
CA GLN A 433 2.92 -11.09 13.05
C GLN A 433 1.76 -10.19 13.46
N LEU A 434 1.92 -9.50 14.58
CA LEU A 434 0.99 -8.46 15.04
C LEU A 434 1.72 -7.11 15.07
N ILE A 435 1.35 -6.23 14.16
CA ILE A 435 1.95 -4.89 14.03
C ILE A 435 0.95 -3.85 14.53
N GLY A 436 1.41 -2.95 15.38
CA GLY A 436 0.63 -1.83 15.89
C GLY A 436 -0.39 -2.17 16.96
N SER A 437 -0.56 -3.45 17.32
CA SER A 437 -1.62 -3.91 18.23
C SER A 437 -1.64 -3.23 19.61
N ARG A 438 -0.47 -2.72 20.07
CA ARG A 438 -0.31 -1.99 21.35
C ARG A 438 0.17 -0.55 21.19
N ARG A 439 0.25 -0.03 19.96
CA ARG A 439 0.80 1.33 19.71
C ARG A 439 -0.15 2.45 20.11
N LEU A 440 -1.46 2.20 20.08
CA LEU A 440 -2.50 3.16 20.50
C LEU A 440 -3.28 2.66 21.71
N SER A 441 -3.46 1.34 21.85
CA SER A 441 -4.29 0.72 22.85
C SER A 441 -3.63 -0.56 23.36
N THR A 442 -3.21 -0.55 24.63
CA THR A 442 -2.72 -1.76 25.28
C THR A 442 -3.81 -2.82 25.33
N GLU A 443 -5.07 -2.40 25.62
CA GLU A 443 -6.23 -3.26 25.70
C GLU A 443 -6.46 -4.06 24.40
N MET A 444 -6.24 -3.46 23.24
CA MET A 444 -6.44 -4.15 21.96
C MET A 444 -5.47 -5.33 21.80
N GLY A 445 -4.18 -5.14 22.10
CA GLY A 445 -3.21 -6.22 22.04
C GLY A 445 -3.49 -7.34 23.05
N ASP A 446 -3.84 -6.97 24.28
CA ASP A 446 -4.19 -7.95 25.34
C ASP A 446 -5.44 -8.74 24.99
N LEU A 447 -6.41 -8.11 24.32
CA LEU A 447 -7.63 -8.76 23.84
C LEU A 447 -7.31 -9.83 22.79
N LEU A 448 -6.41 -9.55 21.82
CA LEU A 448 -6.01 -10.52 20.80
C LEU A 448 -5.36 -11.77 21.45
N GLU A 449 -4.44 -11.59 22.40
CA GLU A 449 -3.80 -12.69 23.13
C GLU A 449 -4.83 -13.49 23.96
N THR A 450 -5.75 -12.79 24.61
CA THR A 450 -6.84 -13.42 25.37
C THR A 450 -7.73 -14.27 24.46
N VAL A 451 -8.13 -13.73 23.30
CA VAL A 451 -8.94 -14.46 22.31
C VAL A 451 -8.21 -15.70 21.82
N ASN A 452 -6.93 -15.58 21.43
CA ASN A 452 -6.14 -16.72 20.99
C ASN A 452 -6.11 -17.85 22.05
N THR A 453 -5.90 -17.47 23.31
CA THR A 453 -5.81 -18.43 24.43
C THR A 453 -7.17 -19.06 24.74
N GLU A 454 -8.23 -18.26 24.93
CA GLU A 454 -9.56 -18.72 25.31
C GLU A 454 -10.21 -19.59 24.23
N LYS A 455 -10.00 -19.21 22.95
CA LYS A 455 -10.54 -19.95 21.80
C LYS A 455 -9.64 -21.11 21.36
N LYS A 456 -8.46 -21.26 21.98
CA LYS A 456 -7.49 -22.31 21.67
C LYS A 456 -7.11 -22.34 20.19
N LEU A 457 -6.85 -21.16 19.62
CA LEU A 457 -6.57 -21.04 18.18
C LEU A 457 -5.19 -21.58 17.79
N GLY A 458 -4.26 -21.73 18.76
CA GLY A 458 -2.92 -22.27 18.54
C GLY A 458 -2.00 -21.34 17.75
N LEU A 459 -2.28 -20.02 17.75
CA LEU A 459 -1.44 -19.07 17.05
C LEU A 459 -0.26 -18.61 17.91
N HIS A 460 0.88 -18.37 17.27
CA HIS A 460 2.11 -17.85 17.86
C HIS A 460 2.37 -16.43 17.35
N PHE A 461 2.19 -15.44 18.22
CA PHE A 461 2.34 -14.04 17.86
C PHE A 461 3.80 -13.60 17.91
N ASP A 462 4.26 -13.03 16.78
CA ASP A 462 5.56 -12.38 16.64
C ASP A 462 5.37 -10.85 16.57
N TYR A 463 6.13 -10.13 17.40
CA TYR A 463 6.12 -8.67 17.50
C TYR A 463 7.44 -8.05 17.01
N ALA A 464 8.38 -8.85 16.50
CA ALA A 464 9.71 -8.36 16.13
C ALA A 464 9.61 -7.25 15.06
N MET A 465 8.73 -7.44 14.08
CA MET A 465 8.50 -6.45 13.02
C MET A 465 7.79 -5.17 13.50
N ASP A 466 7.19 -5.17 14.70
CA ASP A 466 6.56 -3.99 15.32
C ASP A 466 7.53 -3.21 16.24
N ALA A 467 8.79 -3.58 16.30
CA ALA A 467 9.78 -2.90 17.13
C ALA A 467 10.00 -1.44 16.68
N ASN A 468 10.11 -0.52 17.64
CA ASN A 468 10.35 0.89 17.34
C ASN A 468 11.68 1.10 16.61
N GLY A 469 11.64 1.87 15.52
CA GLY A 469 12.83 2.14 14.70
C GLY A 469 13.23 0.99 13.78
N HIS A 470 12.32 0.02 13.56
CA HIS A 470 12.56 -1.08 12.63
C HIS A 470 12.81 -0.56 11.21
N GLN A 471 13.91 -1.03 10.56
CA GLN A 471 14.38 -0.50 9.27
C GLN A 471 13.36 -0.67 8.14
N GLN A 472 12.60 -1.76 8.14
CA GLN A 472 11.57 -2.01 7.13
C GLN A 472 10.31 -1.16 7.33
N ASN A 473 10.16 -0.47 8.46
CA ASN A 473 9.09 0.48 8.75
C ASN A 473 7.68 -0.10 8.47
N ILE A 474 7.46 -1.35 8.82
CA ILE A 474 6.27 -2.15 8.46
C ILE A 474 4.97 -1.54 9.00
N TYR A 475 5.02 -0.89 10.16
CA TYR A 475 3.88 -0.17 10.72
C TYR A 475 3.32 0.91 9.77
N CYS A 476 4.14 1.43 8.85
CA CYS A 476 3.77 2.49 7.93
C CYS A 476 3.40 1.98 6.52
N ARG A 477 3.43 0.65 6.28
CA ARG A 477 3.42 0.11 4.92
C ARG A 477 2.09 -0.51 4.49
N SER A 478 1.05 -0.54 5.33
CA SER A 478 -0.26 -1.02 4.91
C SER A 478 -1.39 -0.14 5.44
N ASP A 479 -2.60 -0.40 4.99
CA ASP A 479 -3.83 0.39 5.16
C ASP A 479 -4.16 0.78 6.61
N HIS A 480 -3.76 -0.03 7.59
CA HIS A 480 -4.00 0.21 9.02
C HIS A 480 -3.44 1.55 9.50
N TYR A 481 -2.31 2.00 8.92
CA TYR A 481 -1.71 3.27 9.34
C TYR A 481 -2.63 4.46 9.09
N GLU A 482 -3.39 4.42 8.03
CA GLU A 482 -4.32 5.48 7.66
C GLU A 482 -5.43 5.67 8.72
N TYR A 483 -5.81 4.62 9.46
CA TYR A 483 -6.69 4.70 10.62
C TYR A 483 -5.93 5.13 11.88
N ALA A 484 -4.74 4.57 12.10
CA ALA A 484 -3.92 4.87 13.27
C ALA A 484 -3.57 6.36 13.40
N LYS A 485 -3.29 7.04 12.30
CA LYS A 485 -2.97 8.48 12.30
C LYS A 485 -4.10 9.36 12.84
N TYR A 486 -5.35 8.88 12.81
CA TYR A 486 -6.48 9.56 13.42
C TYR A 486 -6.75 9.10 14.87
N GLY A 487 -5.93 8.22 15.43
CA GLY A 487 -6.05 7.73 16.80
C GLY A 487 -7.05 6.59 16.97
N ILE A 488 -7.42 5.90 15.89
CA ILE A 488 -8.22 4.69 15.94
C ILE A 488 -7.29 3.52 16.30
N PRO A 489 -7.54 2.76 17.38
CA PRO A 489 -6.77 1.54 17.68
C PRO A 489 -6.78 0.58 16.50
N ILE A 490 -5.61 0.10 16.13
CA ILE A 490 -5.44 -0.80 14.98
C ILE A 490 -4.67 -2.07 15.37
N THR A 491 -4.84 -3.11 14.60
CA THR A 491 -3.90 -4.22 14.50
C THR A 491 -3.74 -4.59 13.03
N PHE A 492 -2.51 -4.58 12.55
CA PHE A 492 -2.15 -5.19 11.29
C PHE A 492 -1.70 -6.62 11.54
N ILE A 493 -2.38 -7.56 10.92
CA ILE A 493 -2.21 -9.00 11.04
C ILE A 493 -1.64 -9.51 9.73
N SER A 494 -0.48 -10.14 9.80
CA SER A 494 0.24 -10.66 8.64
C SER A 494 0.91 -11.99 8.98
N THR A 495 1.28 -12.76 8.00
CA THR A 495 2.21 -13.89 8.14
C THR A 495 3.63 -13.55 7.68
N GLY A 496 3.85 -12.26 7.35
CA GLY A 496 5.14 -11.71 6.97
C GLY A 496 5.55 -12.02 5.54
N GLY A 497 6.81 -11.67 5.22
CA GLY A 497 7.39 -11.87 3.90
C GLY A 497 7.55 -13.34 3.48
N HIS A 498 7.74 -13.54 2.19
CA HIS A 498 8.08 -14.84 1.59
C HIS A 498 8.70 -14.65 0.20
N ALA A 499 9.30 -15.67 -0.35
CA ALA A 499 10.04 -15.59 -1.61
C ALA A 499 9.18 -15.18 -2.83
N ASP A 500 7.87 -15.39 -2.77
CA ASP A 500 6.96 -15.07 -3.88
C ASP A 500 6.39 -13.64 -3.79
N TYR A 501 6.68 -12.87 -2.72
CA TYR A 501 6.17 -11.51 -2.53
C TYR A 501 6.54 -10.59 -3.70
N HIS A 502 5.52 -9.99 -4.35
CA HIS A 502 5.63 -9.18 -5.56
C HIS A 502 6.23 -9.92 -6.76
N GLN A 503 5.97 -11.22 -6.87
CA GLN A 503 6.39 -12.04 -8.00
C GLN A 503 5.20 -12.70 -8.71
N VAL A 504 5.41 -13.08 -9.98
CA VAL A 504 4.41 -13.88 -10.74
C VAL A 504 4.14 -15.25 -10.11
N THR A 505 4.95 -15.63 -9.13
CA THR A 505 4.84 -16.90 -8.40
C THR A 505 3.99 -16.81 -7.14
N ASP A 506 3.41 -15.64 -6.83
CA ASP A 506 2.42 -15.50 -5.76
C ASP A 506 1.04 -15.94 -6.27
N GLU A 507 0.84 -17.27 -6.24
CA GLU A 507 -0.31 -17.93 -6.83
C GLU A 507 -1.12 -18.75 -5.80
N PRO A 508 -2.44 -18.97 -6.02
CA PRO A 508 -3.33 -19.63 -5.06
C PRO A 508 -2.93 -21.04 -4.63
N GLN A 509 -2.21 -21.80 -5.47
CA GLN A 509 -1.78 -23.16 -5.12
C GLN A 509 -0.66 -23.21 -4.06
N TYR A 510 -0.09 -22.09 -3.70
CA TYR A 510 0.98 -21.99 -2.69
C TYR A 510 0.49 -21.48 -1.34
N ILE A 511 -0.80 -21.21 -1.19
CA ILE A 511 -1.43 -20.69 0.03
C ILE A 511 -1.72 -21.81 1.03
N GLU A 512 -1.48 -21.54 2.31
CA GLU A 512 -1.72 -22.43 3.43
C GLU A 512 -3.14 -22.23 4.01
N TYR A 513 -4.17 -22.66 3.29
CA TYR A 513 -5.58 -22.43 3.62
C TYR A 513 -5.99 -22.83 5.05
N PRO A 514 -5.48 -23.95 5.66
CA PRO A 514 -5.76 -24.24 7.05
C PRO A 514 -5.25 -23.16 8.02
N HIS A 515 -4.06 -22.63 7.78
CA HIS A 515 -3.47 -21.55 8.58
C HIS A 515 -4.24 -20.24 8.36
N MET A 516 -4.52 -19.88 7.12
CA MET A 516 -5.35 -18.73 6.77
C MET A 516 -6.72 -18.76 7.48
N ALA A 517 -7.35 -19.95 7.60
CA ALA A 517 -8.59 -20.12 8.34
C ALA A 517 -8.41 -19.95 9.87
N GLN A 518 -7.26 -20.25 10.45
CA GLN A 518 -6.96 -19.96 11.85
C GLN A 518 -6.85 -18.45 12.10
N VAL A 519 -6.14 -17.74 11.21
CA VAL A 519 -6.05 -16.27 11.25
C VAL A 519 -7.44 -15.63 11.10
N ALA A 520 -8.24 -16.11 10.15
CA ALA A 520 -9.62 -15.63 9.96
C ALA A 520 -10.47 -15.77 11.26
N ARG A 521 -10.33 -16.90 11.97
CA ARG A 521 -11.01 -17.09 13.25
C ARG A 521 -10.52 -16.14 14.34
N LEU A 522 -9.21 -15.85 14.41
CA LEU A 522 -8.68 -14.85 15.34
C LEU A 522 -9.33 -13.50 15.09
N VAL A 523 -9.37 -13.05 13.83
CA VAL A 523 -9.95 -11.75 13.47
C VAL A 523 -11.46 -11.70 13.76
N PHE A 524 -12.19 -12.74 13.38
CA PHE A 524 -13.63 -12.84 13.68
C PHE A 524 -13.93 -12.75 15.18
N GLU A 525 -13.27 -13.57 15.99
CA GLU A 525 -13.50 -13.63 17.44
C GLU A 525 -13.04 -12.34 18.14
N SER A 526 -11.95 -11.73 17.68
CA SER A 526 -11.46 -10.45 18.19
C SER A 526 -12.42 -9.32 17.85
N ALA A 527 -12.87 -9.24 16.59
CA ALA A 527 -13.86 -8.24 16.18
C ALA A 527 -15.18 -8.38 16.94
N LEU A 528 -15.66 -9.61 17.13
CA LEU A 528 -16.85 -9.90 17.92
C LEU A 528 -16.68 -9.49 19.40
N ARG A 529 -15.50 -9.75 19.98
CA ARG A 529 -15.17 -9.35 21.36
C ARG A 529 -15.16 -7.82 21.48
N ILE A 530 -14.49 -7.11 20.59
CA ILE A 530 -14.46 -5.63 20.57
C ILE A 530 -15.87 -5.07 20.36
N ALA A 531 -16.65 -5.65 19.45
CA ALA A 531 -18.02 -5.20 19.19
C ALA A 531 -18.96 -5.38 20.40
N ASN A 532 -18.65 -6.30 21.30
CA ASN A 532 -19.45 -6.63 22.49
C ASN A 532 -18.97 -5.98 23.80
N LEU A 533 -17.84 -5.25 23.78
CA LEU A 533 -17.40 -4.47 24.95
C LEU A 533 -18.50 -3.48 25.39
N ASP A 534 -18.62 -3.22 26.67
CA ASP A 534 -19.51 -2.21 27.23
C ASP A 534 -18.98 -0.78 27.11
N HIS A 535 -17.71 -0.65 26.76
CA HIS A 535 -16.97 0.60 26.51
C HIS A 535 -16.28 0.57 25.12
N ARG A 536 -15.69 1.69 24.74
CA ARG A 536 -14.79 1.76 23.57
C ARG A 536 -13.41 1.29 23.99
N LEU A 537 -12.62 0.72 23.05
CA LEU A 537 -11.22 0.42 23.33
C LEU A 537 -10.51 1.65 23.91
N VAL A 538 -9.76 1.45 24.99
CA VAL A 538 -9.05 2.51 25.68
C VAL A 538 -7.82 2.90 24.86
N VAL A 539 -7.75 4.18 24.43
CA VAL A 539 -6.56 4.75 23.80
C VAL A 539 -5.67 5.30 24.92
N ASP A 540 -4.67 4.55 25.31
CA ASP A 540 -3.74 4.84 26.43
C ASP A 540 -2.34 5.27 25.98
N LYS A 541 -2.12 5.39 24.66
CA LYS A 541 -0.88 5.85 24.05
C LYS A 541 -1.11 7.10 23.21
N PRO A 542 -0.04 7.92 23.00
CA PRO A 542 -0.13 9.09 22.12
C PRO A 542 -0.50 8.70 20.69
N LYS A 543 -1.44 9.43 20.10
CA LYS A 543 -1.74 9.29 18.68
C LYS A 543 -0.72 9.99 17.80
N PRO A 544 -0.44 9.50 16.58
CA PRO A 544 0.37 10.19 15.59
C PRO A 544 -0.24 11.56 15.20
N ASP A 545 0.58 12.44 14.63
CA ASP A 545 0.07 13.62 13.94
C ASP A 545 -0.55 13.18 12.60
N PRO A 546 -1.85 13.43 12.35
CA PRO A 546 -2.48 13.05 11.09
C PRO A 546 -1.88 13.71 9.84
N LYS A 547 -1.14 14.82 10.03
CA LYS A 547 -0.42 15.55 8.98
C LYS A 547 1.08 15.27 8.98
N GLY A 548 1.55 14.51 9.96
CA GLY A 548 2.94 14.09 10.06
C GLY A 548 3.22 12.88 9.18
N ASN A 549 4.52 12.67 8.93
CA ASN A 549 4.95 11.45 8.27
C ASN A 549 4.88 10.27 9.24
N CYS A 550 4.58 9.09 8.72
CA CYS A 550 4.65 7.89 9.53
C CYS A 550 6.09 7.60 9.94
N VAL A 551 6.27 7.27 11.22
CA VAL A 551 7.53 6.77 11.79
C VAL A 551 7.18 5.61 12.71
N GLN A 552 7.83 4.48 12.48
CA GLN A 552 7.68 3.30 13.33
C GLN A 552 8.54 3.38 14.59
#